data_9fe5430756ef6d81a41f82721a06c8b0
#
_entry.id   9fe5430756ef6d81a41f82721a06c8b0
#
_cell.length_a   1.000
_cell.length_b   1.000
_cell.length_c   1.000
_cell.angle_alpha   90.00
_cell.angle_beta   90.00
_cell.angle_gamma   90.00
#
_symmetry.space_group_name_H-M   'P 1'
#
loop_
_entity.id
_entity.type
_entity.pdbx_description
1 polymer ?
#
loop_
_entity_poly.entity_id
_entity_poly.type
_entity_poly.pdbx_seq_one_letter_code
_entity_poly.pdbx_strand_id
1 'polypeptide(L)'
;NSGLDTLGELEGALSDVVDHCKGHEVYTTAKAALDKIRKTNSIEEAKEGKVTYIFDPGLKHFFVMVIPNESGKTKDAKMKLSNFNSTSFSKSKLKTTSTFLDADTQLVLVKEFKNKKAAHDYYLAFKVNKKHVKSLSNTYSYFVITNKNYASLIIEKTLDDYLAFFKKHYDK
;
A
#
# COMPACT_ATOMS: atom_id res chain seq x y z
N ASN A 1 25.61 14.07 13.77
CA ASN A 1 24.35 14.40 14.48
C ASN A 1 24.11 15.92 14.70
N SER A 2 24.92 16.81 14.10
CA SER A 2 24.81 18.26 14.30
C SER A 2 23.99 19.01 13.24
N GLY A 3 23.47 18.32 12.24
CA GLY A 3 22.73 18.96 11.13
C GLY A 3 21.20 19.06 11.33
N LEU A 4 20.61 18.23 12.19
CA LEU A 4 19.18 18.22 12.47
C LEU A 4 18.78 19.30 13.49
N ASP A 5 19.64 19.61 14.46
CA ASP A 5 19.40 20.65 15.45
C ASP A 5 19.35 22.06 14.80
N THR A 6 20.23 22.31 13.82
CA THR A 6 20.32 23.60 13.13
C THR A 6 19.11 23.91 12.22
N LEU A 7 18.45 22.90 11.63
CA LEU A 7 17.24 23.09 10.82
C LEU A 7 16.02 23.39 11.69
N GLY A 8 15.88 22.73 12.84
CA GLY A 8 14.82 23.01 13.81
C GLY A 8 14.95 24.42 14.43
N GLU A 9 16.16 24.84 14.75
CA GLU A 9 16.45 26.20 15.23
C GLU A 9 16.13 27.26 14.16
N LEU A 10 16.46 26.99 12.90
CA LEU A 10 16.15 27.88 11.77
C LEU A 10 14.64 27.97 11.52
N GLU A 11 13.92 26.86 11.61
CA GLU A 11 12.47 26.85 11.49
C GLU A 11 11.80 27.65 12.60
N GLY A 12 12.27 27.49 13.85
CA GLY A 12 11.82 28.27 15.01
C GLY A 12 12.01 29.77 14.82
N ALA A 13 13.23 30.19 14.43
CA ALA A 13 13.56 31.59 14.19
C ALA A 13 12.72 32.22 13.07
N LEU A 14 12.50 31.48 11.96
CA LEU A 14 11.64 31.95 10.86
C LEU A 14 10.16 32.01 11.26
N SER A 15 9.69 31.11 12.10
CA SER A 15 8.32 31.15 12.65
C SER A 15 8.11 32.39 13.51
N ASP A 16 9.07 32.71 14.37
CA ASP A 16 9.03 33.91 15.21
C ASP A 16 8.97 35.18 14.37
N VAL A 17 9.75 35.27 13.30
CA VAL A 17 9.69 36.43 12.37
C VAL A 17 8.34 36.50 11.68
N VAL A 18 7.76 35.38 11.24
CA VAL A 18 6.44 35.34 10.59
C VAL A 18 5.33 35.78 11.57
N ASP A 19 5.44 35.43 12.84
CA ASP A 19 4.42 35.74 13.84
C ASP A 19 4.48 37.19 14.32
N HIS A 20 5.68 37.77 14.44
CA HIS A 20 5.89 39.10 15.04
C HIS A 20 6.09 40.24 14.02
N CYS A 21 6.47 39.92 12.77
CA CYS A 21 6.81 40.93 11.76
C CYS A 21 5.75 41.09 10.64
N LYS A 22 4.49 40.85 10.93
CA LYS A 22 3.40 41.02 9.95
C LYS A 22 3.35 42.45 9.44
N GLY A 23 3.48 42.62 8.12
CA GLY A 23 3.46 43.94 7.47
C GLY A 23 4.83 44.52 7.11
N HIS A 24 5.93 43.87 7.51
CA HIS A 24 7.28 44.24 7.10
C HIS A 24 7.74 43.43 5.87
N GLU A 25 8.68 44.00 5.11
CA GLU A 25 9.21 43.38 3.88
C GLU A 25 9.83 41.96 4.16
N VAL A 26 10.43 41.80 5.35
CA VAL A 26 11.01 40.52 5.82
C VAL A 26 9.98 39.41 6.02
N TYR A 27 8.68 39.75 6.22
CA TYR A 27 7.62 38.76 6.43
C TYR A 27 7.43 37.84 5.23
N THR A 28 7.39 38.38 4.02
CA THR A 28 7.18 37.61 2.79
C THR A 28 8.34 36.64 2.54
N THR A 29 9.57 37.09 2.78
CA THR A 29 10.78 36.30 2.63
C THR A 29 10.87 35.20 3.68
N ALA A 30 10.61 35.54 4.94
CA ALA A 30 10.60 34.57 6.05
C ALA A 30 9.51 33.52 5.88
N LYS A 31 8.31 33.91 5.46
CA LYS A 31 7.20 32.99 5.19
C LYS A 31 7.51 32.03 4.05
N ALA A 32 8.06 32.52 2.94
CA ALA A 32 8.46 31.67 1.81
C ALA A 32 9.56 30.66 2.20
N ALA A 33 10.53 31.08 3.01
CA ALA A 33 11.57 30.21 3.52
C ALA A 33 11.01 29.16 4.48
N LEU A 34 10.11 29.55 5.39
CA LEU A 34 9.45 28.65 6.34
C LEU A 34 8.58 27.61 5.63
N ASP A 35 7.80 28.04 4.64
CA ASP A 35 6.97 27.12 3.82
C ASP A 35 7.85 26.13 3.04
N LYS A 36 9.02 26.55 2.58
CA LYS A 36 9.98 25.69 1.89
C LYS A 36 10.61 24.67 2.83
N ILE A 37 11.00 25.08 4.04
CA ILE A 37 11.54 24.18 5.07
C ILE A 37 10.48 23.16 5.51
N ARG A 38 9.26 23.59 5.81
CA ARG A 38 8.15 22.71 6.18
C ARG A 38 7.80 21.72 5.08
N LYS A 39 7.85 22.14 3.83
CA LYS A 39 7.65 21.25 2.67
C LYS A 39 8.80 20.24 2.54
N THR A 40 10.05 20.65 2.81
CA THR A 40 11.21 19.74 2.78
C THR A 40 11.15 18.78 3.95
N ASN A 41 10.86 19.25 5.17
CA ASN A 41 10.70 18.41 6.36
C ASN A 41 9.54 17.41 6.18
N SER A 42 8.40 17.82 5.61
CA SER A 42 7.29 16.90 5.31
C SER A 42 7.64 15.86 4.24
N ILE A 43 8.58 16.18 3.32
CA ILE A 43 9.11 15.23 2.33
C ILE A 43 10.17 14.31 2.97
N GLU A 44 10.97 14.80 3.91
CA GLU A 44 11.95 13.99 4.64
C GLU A 44 11.29 13.12 5.70
N GLU A 45 10.30 13.62 6.45
CA GLU A 45 9.44 12.81 7.32
C GLU A 45 8.65 11.76 6.54
N ALA A 46 8.24 12.05 5.30
CA ALA A 46 7.65 11.06 4.40
C ALA A 46 8.68 10.04 3.88
N LYS A 47 9.99 10.32 3.95
CA LYS A 47 11.07 9.38 3.60
C LYS A 47 11.56 8.56 4.80
N GLU A 48 11.47 9.07 6.01
CA GLU A 48 11.73 8.33 7.25
C GLU A 48 10.49 7.71 7.87
N GLY A 49 9.31 8.06 7.40
CA GLY A 49 8.03 7.74 8.00
C GLY A 49 7.24 6.71 7.23
N LYS A 50 7.04 5.60 7.84
CA LYS A 50 5.89 4.71 7.75
C LYS A 50 4.97 4.97 6.53
N VAL A 51 5.06 4.12 5.54
CA VAL A 51 4.20 4.17 4.35
C VAL A 51 2.75 4.39 4.76
N THR A 52 2.17 5.50 4.33
CA THR A 52 0.76 5.79 4.62
C THR A 52 -0.11 5.15 3.54
N TYR A 53 -0.73 4.02 3.86
CA TYR A 53 -1.74 3.41 3.02
C TYR A 53 -3.06 4.17 3.11
N ILE A 54 -3.71 4.39 1.96
CA ILE A 54 -4.94 5.17 1.87
C ILE A 54 -6.12 4.24 1.59
N PHE A 55 -7.18 4.37 2.39
CA PHE A 55 -8.44 3.67 2.13
C PHE A 55 -9.29 4.44 1.12
N ASP A 56 -9.43 3.87 -0.08
CA ASP A 56 -10.28 4.42 -1.13
C ASP A 56 -11.09 3.28 -1.79
N PRO A 57 -12.36 3.14 -1.44
CA PRO A 57 -13.21 2.05 -1.93
C PRO A 57 -13.60 2.18 -3.41
N GLY A 58 -13.45 3.37 -4.01
CA GLY A 58 -13.80 3.65 -5.41
C GLY A 58 -12.72 3.25 -6.41
N LEU A 59 -11.48 3.15 -5.98
CA LEU A 59 -10.37 2.80 -6.88
C LEU A 59 -10.45 1.35 -7.34
N LYS A 60 -9.72 1.04 -8.40
CA LYS A 60 -9.46 -0.34 -8.82
C LYS A 60 -8.70 -1.08 -7.73
N HIS A 61 -9.10 -2.32 -7.50
CA HIS A 61 -8.49 -3.21 -6.52
C HIS A 61 -7.93 -4.47 -7.18
N PHE A 62 -6.96 -5.08 -6.50
CA PHE A 62 -6.42 -6.40 -6.79
C PHE A 62 -6.67 -7.32 -5.59
N PHE A 63 -6.86 -8.60 -5.83
CA PHE A 63 -6.68 -9.62 -4.81
C PHE A 63 -5.22 -10.10 -4.88
N VAL A 64 -4.58 -10.19 -3.73
CA VAL A 64 -3.15 -10.55 -3.61
C VAL A 64 -3.02 -11.72 -2.64
N MET A 65 -2.19 -12.70 -3.02
CA MET A 65 -1.77 -13.80 -2.16
C MET A 65 -0.25 -13.75 -2.00
N VAL A 66 0.22 -13.90 -0.79
CA VAL A 66 1.64 -13.91 -0.41
C VAL A 66 2.14 -15.35 -0.44
N ILE A 67 3.12 -15.63 -1.27
CA ILE A 67 3.68 -16.97 -1.46
C ILE A 67 5.19 -16.94 -1.17
N PRO A 68 5.76 -17.86 -0.40
CA PRO A 68 7.20 -17.97 -0.29
C PRO A 68 7.82 -18.29 -1.65
N ASN A 69 8.99 -17.71 -1.91
CA ASN A 69 9.72 -17.91 -3.18
C ASN A 69 10.39 -19.31 -3.21
N GLU A 70 9.55 -20.33 -3.25
CA GLU A 70 9.95 -21.74 -3.35
C GLU A 70 9.55 -22.33 -4.70
N SER A 71 10.35 -23.27 -5.19
CA SER A 71 10.11 -23.92 -6.49
C SER A 71 8.69 -24.54 -6.57
N GLY A 72 7.97 -24.20 -7.62
CA GLY A 72 6.64 -24.75 -7.92
C GLY A 72 5.49 -24.11 -7.14
N LYS A 73 5.69 -23.46 -5.99
CA LYS A 73 4.62 -22.91 -5.16
C LYS A 73 3.79 -21.85 -5.90
N THR A 74 4.46 -20.90 -6.52
CA THR A 74 3.80 -19.84 -7.30
C THR A 74 3.03 -20.38 -8.51
N LYS A 75 3.59 -21.38 -9.20
CA LYS A 75 2.92 -22.05 -10.34
C LYS A 75 1.65 -22.76 -9.89
N ASP A 76 1.72 -23.52 -8.80
CA ASP A 76 0.56 -24.23 -8.21
C ASP A 76 -0.53 -23.23 -7.77
N ALA A 77 -0.15 -22.17 -7.07
CA ALA A 77 -1.09 -21.13 -6.65
C ALA A 77 -1.78 -20.45 -7.83
N LYS A 78 -1.04 -20.10 -8.88
CA LYS A 78 -1.61 -19.50 -10.10
C LYS A 78 -2.57 -20.45 -10.80
N MET A 79 -2.26 -21.73 -10.89
CA MET A 79 -3.12 -22.74 -11.49
C MET A 79 -4.43 -22.90 -10.71
N LYS A 80 -4.36 -23.03 -9.39
CA LYS A 80 -5.55 -23.15 -8.52
C LYS A 80 -6.42 -21.90 -8.57
N LEU A 81 -5.82 -20.71 -8.52
CA LEU A 81 -6.55 -19.45 -8.66
C LEU A 81 -7.21 -19.32 -10.05
N SER A 82 -6.50 -19.72 -11.11
CA SER A 82 -7.06 -19.70 -12.47
C SER A 82 -8.28 -20.64 -12.59
N ASN A 83 -8.21 -21.83 -12.01
CA ASN A 83 -9.34 -22.76 -11.97
C ASN A 83 -10.51 -22.19 -11.15
N PHE A 84 -10.24 -21.60 -10.01
CA PHE A 84 -11.27 -20.92 -9.21
C PHE A 84 -11.92 -19.76 -9.97
N ASN A 85 -11.13 -18.93 -10.65
CA ASN A 85 -11.63 -17.83 -11.48
C ASN A 85 -12.54 -18.33 -12.61
N SER A 86 -12.11 -19.38 -13.32
CA SER A 86 -12.86 -19.95 -14.43
C SER A 86 -14.19 -20.58 -13.99
N THR A 87 -14.23 -21.14 -12.77
CA THR A 87 -15.43 -21.80 -12.25
C THR A 87 -16.37 -20.80 -11.58
N SER A 88 -15.86 -19.91 -10.71
CA SER A 88 -16.69 -19.06 -9.87
C SER A 88 -16.88 -17.65 -10.40
N PHE A 89 -16.00 -17.20 -11.31
CA PHE A 89 -15.96 -15.83 -11.85
C PHE A 89 -15.78 -15.79 -13.38
N SER A 90 -16.27 -16.78 -14.09
CA SER A 90 -16.09 -16.95 -15.56
C SER A 90 -16.44 -15.69 -16.37
N LYS A 91 -17.51 -14.99 -15.98
CA LYS A 91 -17.96 -13.76 -16.65
C LYS A 91 -17.03 -12.56 -16.44
N SER A 92 -16.21 -12.59 -15.39
CA SER A 92 -15.35 -11.46 -15.01
C SER A 92 -14.02 -11.42 -15.75
N LYS A 93 -13.65 -12.48 -16.49
CA LYS A 93 -12.39 -12.60 -17.26
C LYS A 93 -11.14 -12.18 -16.47
N LEU A 94 -11.07 -12.58 -15.19
CA LEU A 94 -10.01 -12.21 -14.26
C LEU A 94 -8.66 -12.76 -14.72
N LYS A 95 -7.63 -11.92 -14.67
CA LYS A 95 -6.24 -12.31 -15.01
C LYS A 95 -5.43 -12.58 -13.75
N THR A 96 -4.67 -13.69 -13.75
CA THR A 96 -3.76 -14.05 -12.67
C THR A 96 -2.33 -13.81 -13.11
N THR A 97 -1.59 -13.01 -12.33
CA THR A 97 -0.18 -12.67 -12.56
C THR A 97 0.63 -12.92 -11.29
N SER A 98 1.96 -12.87 -11.38
CA SER A 98 2.83 -12.90 -10.20
C SER A 98 3.99 -11.94 -10.35
N THR A 99 4.51 -11.46 -9.21
CA THR A 99 5.70 -10.62 -9.13
C THR A 99 6.47 -10.95 -7.85
N PHE A 100 7.74 -10.60 -7.80
CA PHE A 100 8.53 -10.65 -6.57
C PHE A 100 8.24 -9.42 -5.73
N LEU A 101 8.08 -9.61 -4.43
CA LEU A 101 8.12 -8.55 -3.44
C LEU A 101 9.56 -8.32 -2.99
N ASP A 102 10.25 -9.41 -2.68
CA ASP A 102 11.65 -9.47 -2.29
C ASP A 102 12.27 -10.82 -2.71
N ALA A 103 13.46 -11.16 -2.19
CA ALA A 103 14.16 -12.40 -2.53
C ALA A 103 13.41 -13.66 -2.07
N ASP A 104 12.68 -13.59 -0.96
CA ASP A 104 12.04 -14.72 -0.30
C ASP A 104 10.53 -14.78 -0.52
N THR A 105 9.94 -13.74 -1.12
CA THR A 105 8.49 -13.56 -1.20
C THR A 105 8.03 -13.23 -2.62
N GLN A 106 7.06 -13.97 -3.11
CA GLN A 106 6.30 -13.67 -4.33
C GLN A 106 4.86 -13.28 -4.00
N LEU A 107 4.32 -12.37 -4.78
CA LEU A 107 2.91 -12.01 -4.76
C LEU A 107 2.21 -12.60 -5.98
N VAL A 108 1.14 -13.35 -5.77
CA VAL A 108 0.23 -13.77 -6.85
C VAL A 108 -1.00 -12.88 -6.82
N LEU A 109 -1.29 -12.24 -7.94
CA LEU A 109 -2.33 -11.23 -8.07
C LEU A 109 -3.45 -11.70 -8.97
N VAL A 110 -4.68 -11.42 -8.59
CA VAL A 110 -5.85 -11.47 -9.47
C VAL A 110 -6.29 -10.04 -9.76
N LYS A 111 -6.29 -9.67 -11.02
CA LYS A 111 -6.55 -8.32 -11.55
C LYS A 111 -7.78 -8.34 -12.45
N GLU A 112 -8.44 -7.28 -12.67
CA GLU A 112 -8.59 -6.00 -11.99
C GLU A 112 -10.04 -5.91 -11.54
N PHE A 113 -10.26 -5.66 -10.27
CA PHE A 113 -11.61 -5.40 -9.77
C PHE A 113 -11.90 -3.91 -9.85
N LYS A 114 -13.11 -3.56 -10.31
CA LYS A 114 -13.48 -2.16 -10.54
C LYS A 114 -13.50 -1.29 -9.28
N ASN A 115 -13.72 -1.89 -8.10
CA ASN A 115 -13.80 -1.20 -6.81
C ASN A 115 -13.61 -2.19 -5.65
N LYS A 116 -13.62 -1.66 -4.40
CA LYS A 116 -13.55 -2.45 -3.16
C LYS A 116 -14.57 -3.57 -3.12
N LYS A 117 -15.85 -3.28 -3.42
CA LYS A 117 -16.93 -4.26 -3.30
C LYS A 117 -16.64 -5.49 -4.14
N ALA A 118 -16.30 -5.31 -5.40
CA ALA A 118 -16.02 -6.43 -6.32
C ALA A 118 -14.82 -7.27 -5.86
N ALA A 119 -13.76 -6.63 -5.34
CA ALA A 119 -12.59 -7.32 -4.83
C ALA A 119 -12.88 -8.04 -3.51
N HIS A 120 -13.67 -7.43 -2.63
CA HIS A 120 -14.06 -8.02 -1.36
C HIS A 120 -15.03 -9.21 -1.53
N ASP A 121 -15.97 -9.12 -2.47
CA ASP A 121 -16.83 -10.25 -2.82
C ASP A 121 -16.01 -11.46 -3.31
N TYR A 122 -14.95 -11.20 -4.09
CA TYR A 122 -14.00 -12.23 -4.49
C TYR A 122 -13.22 -12.80 -3.29
N TYR A 123 -12.72 -11.94 -2.40
CA TYR A 123 -12.00 -12.31 -1.18
C TYR A 123 -12.84 -13.24 -0.30
N LEU A 124 -14.12 -12.89 -0.08
CA LEU A 124 -15.04 -13.72 0.71
C LEU A 124 -15.33 -15.06 0.04
N ALA A 125 -15.57 -15.05 -1.27
CA ALA A 125 -15.78 -16.28 -2.04
C ALA A 125 -14.56 -17.19 -2.01
N PHE A 126 -13.34 -16.63 -2.09
CA PHE A 126 -12.08 -17.35 -1.95
C PHE A 126 -11.95 -17.98 -0.55
N LYS A 127 -12.21 -17.20 0.50
CA LYS A 127 -12.10 -17.62 1.91
C LYS A 127 -12.98 -18.85 2.22
N VAL A 128 -14.17 -18.93 1.65
CA VAL A 128 -15.13 -20.01 1.92
C VAL A 128 -15.07 -21.18 0.92
N ASN A 129 -14.34 -21.04 -0.18
CA ASN A 129 -14.28 -22.09 -1.20
C ASN A 129 -13.42 -23.26 -0.77
N LYS A 130 -14.09 -24.40 -0.51
CA LYS A 130 -13.42 -25.64 -0.06
C LYS A 130 -12.94 -26.51 -1.22
N LYS A 131 -13.42 -26.30 -2.45
CA LYS A 131 -13.16 -27.20 -3.58
C LYS A 131 -11.83 -26.91 -4.27
N HIS A 132 -11.56 -25.66 -4.62
CA HIS A 132 -10.43 -25.29 -5.48
C HIS A 132 -9.26 -24.67 -4.70
N VAL A 133 -9.55 -23.93 -3.63
CA VAL A 133 -8.55 -23.06 -2.98
C VAL A 133 -8.37 -23.30 -1.49
N LYS A 134 -9.00 -24.33 -0.91
CA LYS A 134 -8.87 -24.62 0.52
C LYS A 134 -7.40 -24.75 0.96
N SER A 135 -6.57 -25.43 0.19
CA SER A 135 -5.16 -25.57 0.51
C SER A 135 -4.41 -24.24 0.46
N LEU A 136 -4.80 -23.32 -0.44
CA LEU A 136 -4.20 -22.01 -0.52
C LEU A 136 -4.65 -21.10 0.62
N SER A 137 -5.96 -21.05 0.89
CA SER A 137 -6.54 -20.18 1.93
C SER A 137 -6.09 -20.54 3.35
N ASN A 138 -5.71 -21.79 3.59
CA ASN A 138 -5.23 -22.25 4.89
C ASN A 138 -3.71 -22.10 5.07
N THR A 139 -2.95 -21.95 3.97
CA THR A 139 -1.50 -21.94 3.99
C THR A 139 -0.90 -20.55 3.84
N TYR A 140 -1.55 -19.71 3.05
CA TYR A 140 -0.98 -18.42 2.63
C TYR A 140 -1.81 -17.24 3.11
N SER A 141 -1.14 -16.14 3.42
CA SER A 141 -1.79 -14.85 3.66
C SER A 141 -2.32 -14.29 2.35
N TYR A 142 -3.50 -13.66 2.40
CA TYR A 142 -4.13 -13.04 1.24
C TYR A 142 -4.97 -11.83 1.67
N PHE A 143 -5.08 -10.85 0.77
CA PHE A 143 -5.76 -9.59 1.03
C PHE A 143 -6.24 -8.93 -0.27
N VAL A 144 -7.01 -7.86 -0.15
CA VAL A 144 -7.34 -6.97 -1.27
C VAL A 144 -6.63 -5.63 -1.10
N ILE A 145 -6.22 -5.01 -2.20
CA ILE A 145 -5.40 -3.81 -2.19
C ILE A 145 -5.79 -2.92 -3.37
N THR A 146 -5.79 -1.59 -3.18
CA THR A 146 -5.94 -0.66 -4.30
C THR A 146 -4.71 -0.67 -5.20
N ASN A 147 -4.87 -0.30 -6.45
CA ASN A 147 -3.74 -0.15 -7.37
C ASN A 147 -2.69 0.85 -6.88
N LYS A 148 -3.09 1.93 -6.19
CA LYS A 148 -2.18 2.92 -5.59
C LYS A 148 -1.38 2.34 -4.43
N ASN A 149 -2.06 1.73 -3.45
CA ASN A 149 -1.39 1.10 -2.31
C ASN A 149 -0.49 -0.06 -2.75
N TYR A 150 -0.88 -0.79 -3.81
CA TYR A 150 -0.05 -1.85 -4.37
C TYR A 150 1.28 -1.30 -4.93
N ALA A 151 1.26 -0.15 -5.60
CA ALA A 151 2.49 0.49 -6.06
C ALA A 151 3.41 0.86 -4.88
N SER A 152 2.86 1.44 -3.81
CA SER A 152 3.61 1.72 -2.58
C SER A 152 4.16 0.44 -1.94
N LEU A 153 3.36 -0.62 -1.82
CA LEU A 153 3.80 -1.90 -1.27
C LEU A 153 5.00 -2.50 -2.02
N ILE A 154 5.01 -2.44 -3.35
CA ILE A 154 6.11 -2.97 -4.16
C ILE A 154 7.40 -2.15 -3.99
N ILE A 155 7.28 -0.83 -3.87
CA ILE A 155 8.44 0.06 -3.71
C ILE A 155 9.02 -0.07 -2.30
N GLU A 156 8.18 0.03 -1.30
CA GLU A 156 8.61 0.13 0.12
C GLU A 156 8.73 -1.23 0.81
N LYS A 157 8.17 -2.30 0.22
CA LYS A 157 8.20 -3.69 0.74
C LYS A 157 7.63 -3.85 2.15
N THR A 158 6.73 -2.96 2.56
CA THR A 158 6.14 -2.91 3.92
C THR A 158 4.90 -3.79 4.04
N LEU A 159 5.07 -5.11 3.84
CA LEU A 159 3.98 -6.08 3.85
C LEU A 159 3.21 -6.11 5.17
N ASP A 160 3.92 -6.12 6.30
CA ASP A 160 3.30 -6.19 7.63
C ASP A 160 2.45 -4.96 7.95
N ASP A 161 2.93 -3.77 7.57
CA ASP A 161 2.16 -2.52 7.69
C ASP A 161 0.89 -2.57 6.84
N TYR A 162 1.00 -3.13 5.63
CA TYR A 162 -0.19 -3.28 4.78
C TYR A 162 -1.18 -4.31 5.36
N LEU A 163 -0.73 -5.42 5.89
CA LEU A 163 -1.59 -6.41 6.52
C LEU A 163 -2.33 -5.83 7.74
N ALA A 164 -1.68 -5.00 8.56
CA ALA A 164 -2.32 -4.28 9.65
C ALA A 164 -3.40 -3.29 9.15
N PHE A 165 -3.07 -2.54 8.08
CA PHE A 165 -4.02 -1.66 7.40
C PHE A 165 -5.22 -2.42 6.82
N PHE A 166 -4.98 -3.54 6.13
CA PHE A 166 -6.03 -4.40 5.58
C PHE A 166 -6.99 -4.90 6.66
N LYS A 167 -6.46 -5.44 7.75
CA LYS A 167 -7.25 -5.92 8.87
C LYS A 167 -8.17 -4.83 9.46
N LYS A 168 -7.65 -3.60 9.56
CA LYS A 168 -8.41 -2.45 10.07
C LYS A 168 -9.56 -2.01 9.15
N HIS A 169 -9.37 -2.05 7.82
CA HIS A 169 -10.26 -1.40 6.86
C HIS A 169 -11.10 -2.36 5.99
N TYR A 170 -10.69 -3.62 5.86
CA TYR A 170 -11.32 -4.58 4.96
C TYR A 170 -11.83 -5.86 5.65
N ASP A 171 -11.17 -6.34 6.70
CA ASP A 171 -11.51 -7.60 7.37
C ASP A 171 -12.38 -7.33 8.63
N LYS A 172 -13.53 -6.71 8.37
CA LYS A 172 -14.56 -6.45 9.40
C LYS A 172 -15.75 -7.36 9.18
#